data_00efa8b461ab3f9b1a8983d73640792b
#
_entry.id   00efa8b461ab3f9b1a8983d73640792b
#
_cell.length_a   1.000
_cell.length_b   1.000
_cell.length_c   1.000
_cell.angle_alpha   90.00
_cell.angle_beta   90.00
_cell.angle_gamma   90.00
#
_symmetry.space_group_name_H-M   'P 1'
#
loop_
_entity.id
_entity.type
_entity.pdbx_description
1 polymer ?
#
loop_
_entity_poly.entity_id
_entity_poly.type
_entity_poly.pdbx_seq_one_letter_code
_entity_poly.pdbx_strand_id
1 'polypeptide(L)'
;MKHYSHRTLLPFWGKVIVTSLIIIMNIGICAAQSAGLKIHYLGANHSLVQVREPQKYLLLPVEEAAPEATVNVLVNNKTDRSFQVRLAVNRIDYLVPFDLEQYKGKTVTFDIHTGNSRANVRDAMADACWKELKLSDTFDDANREEFRPLYHHSPLYGWMNDPNGMFYKNGEYHLYYQWNPYGSMWGNMNWGHSSSKDLISWQHHP
;
A
#
# COMPACT_ATOMS: atom_id res chain seq x y z
N MET A 1 -24.00 -29.69 -73.23
CA MET A 1 -22.93 -28.91 -72.62
C MET A 1 -23.54 -28.07 -71.52
N LYS A 2 -23.26 -28.39 -70.25
CA LYS A 2 -23.80 -27.69 -69.09
C LYS A 2 -22.73 -26.75 -68.52
N HIS A 3 -22.99 -25.47 -68.49
CA HIS A 3 -22.17 -24.46 -67.81
C HIS A 3 -22.38 -24.53 -66.31
N TYR A 4 -21.30 -24.80 -65.57
CA TYR A 4 -21.26 -24.60 -64.11
C TYR A 4 -20.73 -23.22 -63.78
N SER A 5 -21.58 -22.42 -63.10
CA SER A 5 -21.22 -21.15 -62.56
C SER A 5 -20.58 -21.32 -61.17
N HIS A 6 -19.33 -20.96 -61.00
CA HIS A 6 -18.68 -20.88 -59.68
C HIS A 6 -19.13 -19.59 -58.95
N ARG A 7 -19.90 -19.77 -57.88
CA ARG A 7 -20.11 -18.70 -56.89
C ARG A 7 -19.01 -18.77 -55.84
N THR A 8 -18.14 -17.78 -55.81
CA THR A 8 -17.18 -17.53 -54.72
C THR A 8 -17.89 -16.99 -53.50
N LEU A 9 -17.88 -17.76 -52.40
CA LEU A 9 -18.31 -17.33 -51.08
C LEU A 9 -17.15 -16.60 -50.40
N LEU A 10 -17.33 -15.31 -50.11
CA LEU A 10 -16.42 -14.53 -49.25
C LEU A 10 -16.68 -14.93 -47.78
N PRO A 11 -15.64 -15.10 -46.96
CA PRO A 11 -15.83 -15.35 -45.55
C PRO A 11 -16.16 -14.08 -44.79
N PHE A 12 -17.31 -14.12 -44.10
CA PHE A 12 -17.79 -13.08 -43.20
C PHE A 12 -16.98 -13.13 -41.91
N TRP A 13 -15.96 -12.29 -41.76
CA TRP A 13 -15.25 -12.09 -40.50
C TRP A 13 -16.07 -11.16 -39.59
N GLY A 14 -16.91 -11.74 -38.77
CA GLY A 14 -17.56 -11.04 -37.68
C GLY A 14 -16.53 -10.67 -36.63
N LYS A 15 -16.27 -9.35 -36.48
CA LYS A 15 -15.53 -8.81 -35.34
C LYS A 15 -16.39 -8.97 -34.08
N VAL A 16 -16.03 -9.97 -33.26
CA VAL A 16 -16.59 -10.07 -31.91
C VAL A 16 -15.92 -8.99 -31.06
N ILE A 17 -16.64 -7.88 -30.85
CA ILE A 17 -16.28 -6.87 -29.85
C ILE A 17 -16.72 -7.44 -28.51
N VAL A 18 -15.77 -7.97 -27.75
CA VAL A 18 -15.99 -8.32 -26.34
C VAL A 18 -15.96 -7.03 -25.54
N THR A 19 -17.12 -6.41 -25.39
CA THR A 19 -17.34 -5.34 -24.41
C THR A 19 -17.48 -6.01 -23.05
N SER A 20 -16.39 -6.02 -22.29
CA SER A 20 -16.42 -6.41 -20.88
C SER A 20 -17.24 -5.38 -20.09
N LEU A 21 -18.51 -5.68 -19.94
CA LEU A 21 -19.43 -4.92 -19.08
C LEU A 21 -19.06 -5.28 -17.62
N ILE A 22 -18.26 -4.45 -16.97
CA ILE A 22 -18.03 -4.56 -15.52
C ILE A 22 -19.31 -4.10 -14.85
N ILE A 23 -20.19 -5.04 -14.49
CA ILE A 23 -21.35 -4.78 -13.63
C ILE A 23 -20.79 -4.56 -12.22
N ILE A 24 -20.61 -3.30 -11.84
CA ILE A 24 -20.31 -2.92 -10.45
C ILE A 24 -21.62 -3.08 -9.67
N MET A 25 -21.77 -4.22 -9.02
CA MET A 25 -22.80 -4.35 -7.97
C MET A 25 -22.41 -3.43 -6.81
N ASN A 26 -23.04 -2.26 -6.74
CA ASN A 26 -23.00 -1.40 -5.57
C ASN A 26 -23.73 -2.10 -4.41
N ILE A 27 -23.04 -2.92 -3.64
CA ILE A 27 -23.52 -3.32 -2.32
C ILE A 27 -23.17 -2.15 -1.40
N GLY A 28 -24.12 -1.22 -1.27
CA GLY A 28 -23.97 -0.07 -0.38
C GLY A 28 -24.06 -0.51 1.07
N ILE A 29 -22.91 -0.70 1.71
CA ILE A 29 -22.79 -0.64 3.17
C ILE A 29 -21.82 0.50 3.44
N CYS A 30 -22.39 1.62 3.90
CA CYS A 30 -21.65 2.81 4.28
C CYS A 30 -20.99 2.55 5.63
N ALA A 31 -19.76 2.03 5.65
CA ALA A 31 -18.85 2.34 6.73
C ALA A 31 -18.45 3.80 6.53
N ALA A 32 -18.27 4.57 7.62
CA ALA A 32 -17.82 5.95 7.53
C ALA A 32 -16.45 5.99 6.87
N GLN A 33 -16.43 6.13 5.55
CA GLN A 33 -15.20 6.27 4.77
C GLN A 33 -14.65 7.67 5.05
N SER A 34 -13.37 7.77 5.34
CA SER A 34 -12.73 9.09 5.42
C SER A 34 -12.92 9.81 4.08
N ALA A 35 -13.17 11.11 4.14
CA ALA A 35 -13.26 11.94 2.95
C ALA A 35 -12.02 11.68 2.07
N GLY A 36 -12.23 11.49 0.76
CA GLY A 36 -11.14 11.24 -0.19
C GLY A 36 -10.76 9.77 -0.42
N LEU A 37 -11.27 8.81 0.36
CA LEU A 37 -11.07 7.37 0.12
C LEU A 37 -12.32 6.69 -0.42
N LYS A 38 -12.14 5.74 -1.34
CA LYS A 38 -13.19 4.84 -1.79
C LYS A 38 -12.68 3.40 -1.84
N ILE A 39 -13.34 2.51 -1.10
CA ILE A 39 -12.98 1.09 -1.04
C ILE A 39 -13.96 0.31 -1.90
N HIS A 40 -13.42 -0.54 -2.77
CA HIS A 40 -14.17 -1.47 -3.60
C HIS A 40 -13.71 -2.89 -3.28
N TYR A 41 -14.62 -3.73 -2.84
CA TYR A 41 -14.35 -5.13 -2.56
C TYR A 41 -14.63 -5.95 -3.82
N LEU A 42 -13.58 -6.54 -4.39
CA LEU A 42 -13.67 -7.35 -5.62
C LEU A 42 -13.81 -8.85 -5.31
N GLY A 43 -13.43 -9.26 -4.12
CA GLY A 43 -13.50 -10.64 -3.65
C GLY A 43 -13.21 -10.74 -2.16
N ALA A 44 -13.23 -11.94 -1.63
CA ALA A 44 -12.96 -12.19 -0.21
C ALA A 44 -11.54 -11.77 0.22
N ASN A 45 -10.59 -11.79 -0.72
CA ASN A 45 -9.18 -11.47 -0.46
C ASN A 45 -8.67 -10.33 -1.35
N HIS A 46 -9.55 -9.62 -2.05
CA HIS A 46 -9.13 -8.62 -3.04
C HIS A 46 -9.97 -7.36 -2.92
N SER A 47 -9.30 -6.24 -2.71
CA SER A 47 -9.93 -4.93 -2.57
C SER A 47 -9.12 -3.85 -3.28
N LEU A 48 -9.80 -2.84 -3.80
CA LEU A 48 -9.18 -1.63 -4.34
C LEU A 48 -9.50 -0.46 -3.43
N VAL A 49 -8.48 0.29 -3.03
CA VAL A 49 -8.61 1.54 -2.30
C VAL A 49 -8.20 2.69 -3.21
N GLN A 50 -9.16 3.47 -3.66
CA GLN A 50 -8.92 4.66 -4.49
C GLN A 50 -8.72 5.89 -3.61
N VAL A 51 -7.63 6.61 -3.83
CA VAL A 51 -7.35 7.91 -3.22
C VAL A 51 -7.76 8.99 -4.22
N ARG A 52 -8.75 9.81 -3.85
CA ARG A 52 -9.28 10.88 -4.71
C ARG A 52 -8.71 12.23 -4.40
N GLU A 53 -8.50 12.51 -3.13
CA GLU A 53 -7.96 13.76 -2.61
C GLU A 53 -6.80 13.39 -1.68
N PRO A 54 -5.57 13.21 -2.21
CA PRO A 54 -4.45 12.75 -1.40
C PRO A 54 -4.06 13.81 -0.37
N GLN A 55 -4.09 13.43 0.89
CA GLN A 55 -3.36 14.06 1.98
C GLN A 55 -1.91 13.57 1.96
N LYS A 56 -1.11 13.96 2.93
CA LYS A 56 0.30 13.56 2.97
C LYS A 56 0.48 12.05 3.10
N TYR A 57 -0.36 11.40 3.90
CA TYR A 57 -0.26 9.97 4.21
C TYR A 57 -1.56 9.22 4.00
N LEU A 58 -1.44 7.97 3.58
CA LEU A 58 -2.43 6.93 3.83
C LEU A 58 -1.96 6.15 5.05
N LEU A 59 -2.72 6.18 6.14
CA LEU A 59 -2.42 5.43 7.36
C LEU A 59 -3.00 4.03 7.26
N LEU A 60 -2.12 3.03 7.30
CA LEU A 60 -2.46 1.61 7.17
C LEU A 60 -2.51 1.00 8.58
N PRO A 61 -3.66 0.46 9.00
CA PRO A 61 -3.79 -0.24 10.28
C PRO A 61 -3.13 -1.62 10.24
N VAL A 62 -2.23 -1.89 11.18
CA VAL A 62 -1.45 -3.12 11.27
C VAL A 62 -1.87 -3.94 12.48
N GLU A 63 -1.93 -5.26 12.29
CA GLU A 63 -1.99 -6.29 13.33
C GLU A 63 -0.84 -7.27 13.12
N GLU A 64 0.09 -7.35 14.07
CA GLU A 64 1.30 -8.18 13.95
C GLU A 64 1.01 -9.67 13.76
N ALA A 65 -0.10 -10.16 14.30
CA ALA A 65 -0.52 -11.53 14.14
C ALA A 65 -1.25 -11.82 12.83
N ALA A 66 -1.60 -10.79 12.05
CA ALA A 66 -2.30 -10.99 10.79
C ALA A 66 -1.36 -11.55 9.70
N PRO A 67 -1.89 -12.34 8.75
CA PRO A 67 -1.15 -12.70 7.55
C PRO A 67 -0.78 -11.46 6.71
N GLU A 68 0.33 -11.54 6.02
CA GLU A 68 0.75 -10.48 5.11
C GLU A 68 -0.22 -10.30 3.94
N ALA A 69 -0.57 -9.05 3.67
CA ALA A 69 -1.22 -8.62 2.45
C ALA A 69 -0.19 -8.09 1.47
N THR A 70 -0.37 -8.37 0.19
CA THR A 70 0.38 -7.72 -0.88
C THR A 70 -0.39 -6.49 -1.35
N VAL A 71 0.27 -5.36 -1.39
CA VAL A 71 -0.29 -4.08 -1.84
C VAL A 71 0.46 -3.60 -3.07
N ASN A 72 -0.24 -3.50 -4.20
CA ASN A 72 0.28 -2.88 -5.41
C ASN A 72 -0.23 -1.45 -5.50
N VAL A 73 0.66 -0.50 -5.58
CA VAL A 73 0.32 0.92 -5.78
C VAL A 73 0.22 1.20 -7.26
N LEU A 74 -0.97 1.52 -7.72
CA LEU A 74 -1.25 1.82 -9.13
C LEU A 74 -1.36 3.33 -9.32
N VAL A 75 -0.57 3.85 -10.24
CA VAL A 75 -0.65 5.25 -10.70
C VAL A 75 -1.12 5.25 -12.14
N ASN A 76 -2.26 5.88 -12.41
CA ASN A 76 -2.89 5.85 -13.73
C ASN A 76 -3.03 4.42 -14.30
N ASN A 77 -3.47 3.49 -13.44
CA ASN A 77 -3.65 2.05 -13.73
C ASN A 77 -2.36 1.28 -14.09
N LYS A 78 -1.19 1.80 -13.75
CA LYS A 78 0.08 1.09 -13.90
C LYS A 78 0.71 0.90 -12.54
N THR A 79 1.24 -0.28 -12.27
CA THR A 79 1.95 -0.56 -11.02
C THR A 79 3.21 0.30 -10.96
N ASP A 80 3.31 1.12 -9.92
CA ASP A 80 4.46 1.95 -9.58
C ASP A 80 5.39 1.19 -8.62
N ARG A 81 4.82 0.61 -7.56
CA ARG A 81 5.53 -0.20 -6.56
C ARG A 81 4.63 -1.25 -5.94
N SER A 82 5.25 -2.21 -5.28
CA SER A 82 4.55 -3.20 -4.45
C SER A 82 5.24 -3.31 -3.10
N PHE A 83 4.46 -3.59 -2.06
CA PHE A 83 4.96 -3.86 -0.72
C PHE A 83 4.04 -4.83 0.02
N GLN A 84 4.51 -5.33 1.16
CA GLN A 84 3.77 -6.21 2.04
C GLN A 84 3.48 -5.52 3.37
N VAL A 85 2.29 -5.77 3.91
CA VAL A 85 1.86 -5.22 5.20
C VAL A 85 0.88 -6.19 5.86
N ARG A 86 0.92 -6.30 7.19
CA ARG A 86 0.00 -7.13 7.97
C ARG A 86 -1.24 -6.31 8.33
N LEU A 87 -2.15 -6.15 7.36
CA LEU A 87 -3.38 -5.38 7.57
C LEU A 87 -4.23 -5.99 8.66
N ALA A 88 -4.70 -5.15 9.57
CA ALA A 88 -5.43 -5.54 10.76
C ALA A 88 -6.75 -6.26 10.43
N VAL A 89 -6.93 -7.43 11.03
CA VAL A 89 -8.10 -8.29 10.90
C VAL A 89 -9.03 -8.13 12.09
N ASN A 90 -8.53 -8.35 13.30
CA ASN A 90 -9.31 -8.37 14.53
C ASN A 90 -9.08 -7.12 15.38
N ARG A 91 -7.84 -6.66 15.48
CA ARG A 91 -7.42 -5.50 16.28
C ARG A 91 -6.35 -4.70 15.56
N ILE A 92 -6.15 -3.49 15.99
CA ILE A 92 -5.09 -2.63 15.47
C ILE A 92 -4.02 -2.51 16.54
N ASP A 93 -2.81 -2.98 16.23
CA ASP A 93 -1.65 -2.84 17.11
C ASP A 93 -1.02 -1.45 16.93
N TYR A 94 -0.91 -0.96 15.67
CA TYR A 94 -0.41 0.37 15.35
C TYR A 94 -0.80 0.79 13.92
N LEU A 95 -0.49 2.03 13.56
CA LEU A 95 -0.63 2.55 12.20
C LEU A 95 0.74 2.74 11.57
N VAL A 96 0.85 2.48 10.26
CA VAL A 96 2.03 2.82 9.47
C VAL A 96 1.67 3.81 8.37
N PRO A 97 2.50 4.84 8.11
CA PRO A 97 2.24 5.82 7.08
C PRO A 97 2.77 5.33 5.73
N PHE A 98 1.94 5.43 4.70
CA PHE A 98 2.38 5.40 3.31
C PHE A 98 2.41 6.83 2.79
N ASP A 99 3.58 7.31 2.37
CA ASP A 99 3.76 8.67 1.88
C ASP A 99 3.14 8.85 0.50
N LEU A 100 2.23 9.82 0.39
CA LEU A 100 1.51 10.16 -0.83
C LEU A 100 2.04 11.45 -1.50
N GLU A 101 3.05 12.13 -0.93
CA GLU A 101 3.50 13.42 -1.46
C GLU A 101 3.97 13.35 -2.92
N GLN A 102 4.67 12.28 -3.30
CA GLN A 102 5.12 12.04 -4.68
C GLN A 102 3.98 11.79 -5.68
N TYR A 103 2.78 11.55 -5.17
CA TYR A 103 1.60 11.26 -5.98
C TYR A 103 0.61 12.41 -6.06
N LYS A 104 0.94 13.60 -5.55
CA LYS A 104 0.10 14.80 -5.66
C LYS A 104 -0.31 15.04 -7.11
N GLY A 105 -1.60 15.28 -7.33
CA GLY A 105 -2.18 15.49 -8.65
C GLY A 105 -2.34 14.24 -9.52
N LYS A 106 -2.08 13.05 -8.97
CA LYS A 106 -2.26 11.76 -9.66
C LYS A 106 -3.41 10.97 -9.05
N THR A 107 -4.06 10.15 -9.85
CA THR A 107 -4.99 9.14 -9.33
C THR A 107 -4.19 7.94 -8.85
N VAL A 108 -4.32 7.62 -7.56
CA VAL A 108 -3.64 6.50 -6.92
C VAL A 108 -4.67 5.47 -6.48
N THR A 109 -4.40 4.21 -6.79
CA THR A 109 -5.21 3.07 -6.35
C THR A 109 -4.29 2.06 -5.68
N PHE A 110 -4.66 1.63 -4.48
CA PHE A 110 -4.01 0.52 -3.80
C PHE A 110 -4.81 -0.74 -4.13
N ASP A 111 -4.17 -1.64 -4.85
CA ASP A 111 -4.68 -2.96 -5.21
C ASP A 111 -4.18 -3.95 -4.15
N ILE A 112 -5.08 -4.38 -3.27
CA ILE A 112 -4.77 -5.07 -2.02
C ILE A 112 -5.23 -6.51 -2.09
N HIS A 113 -4.28 -7.43 -1.96
CA HIS A 113 -4.51 -8.86 -1.86
C HIS A 113 -4.17 -9.33 -0.44
N THR A 114 -5.19 -9.59 0.37
CA THR A 114 -4.99 -10.05 1.74
C THR A 114 -4.62 -11.53 1.79
N GLY A 115 -3.70 -11.90 2.69
CA GLY A 115 -3.32 -13.29 2.95
C GLY A 115 -4.38 -14.09 3.72
N ASN A 116 -5.48 -13.46 4.12
CA ASN A 116 -6.53 -14.09 4.90
C ASN A 116 -7.43 -14.97 4.03
N SER A 117 -7.69 -16.20 4.46
CA SER A 117 -8.74 -17.03 3.89
C SER A 117 -10.09 -16.62 4.50
N ARG A 118 -10.81 -15.72 3.82
CA ARG A 118 -12.19 -15.38 4.16
C ARG A 118 -13.16 -16.20 3.34
N ALA A 119 -14.26 -16.64 3.94
CA ALA A 119 -15.25 -17.44 3.24
C ALA A 119 -15.99 -16.64 2.15
N ASN A 120 -16.17 -15.35 2.39
CA ASN A 120 -16.89 -14.45 1.48
C ASN A 120 -16.50 -12.98 1.68
N VAL A 121 -16.99 -12.12 0.81
CA VAL A 121 -16.71 -10.68 0.83
C VAL A 121 -17.23 -10.00 2.11
N ARG A 122 -18.35 -10.44 2.67
CA ARG A 122 -18.93 -9.85 3.88
C ARG A 122 -17.98 -10.02 5.07
N ASP A 123 -17.38 -11.20 5.21
CA ASP A 123 -16.41 -11.47 6.27
C ASP A 123 -15.16 -10.61 6.09
N ALA A 124 -14.67 -10.47 4.86
CA ALA A 124 -13.54 -9.60 4.54
C ALA A 124 -13.82 -8.12 4.88
N MET A 125 -15.04 -7.63 4.61
CA MET A 125 -15.45 -6.25 4.94
C MET A 125 -15.50 -5.97 6.45
N ALA A 126 -15.56 -7.01 7.28
CA ALA A 126 -15.58 -6.87 8.73
C ALA A 126 -14.19 -6.66 9.34
N ASP A 127 -13.11 -6.88 8.59
CA ASP A 127 -11.75 -6.70 9.07
C ASP A 127 -11.51 -5.28 9.63
N ALA A 128 -10.78 -5.22 10.74
CA ALA A 128 -10.57 -3.98 11.49
C ALA A 128 -9.88 -2.90 10.65
N CYS A 129 -9.00 -3.27 9.72
CA CYS A 129 -8.26 -2.33 8.89
C CYS A 129 -9.18 -1.41 8.08
N TRP A 130 -10.31 -1.88 7.58
CA TRP A 130 -11.19 -1.06 6.74
C TRP A 130 -11.91 0.05 7.50
N LYS A 131 -12.03 -0.07 8.82
CA LYS A 131 -12.68 0.93 9.68
C LYS A 131 -11.76 2.10 10.01
N GLU A 132 -10.45 1.84 10.10
CA GLU A 132 -9.45 2.80 10.55
C GLU A 132 -8.47 3.21 9.44
N LEU A 133 -8.59 2.64 8.24
CA LEU A 133 -7.86 3.11 7.07
C LEU A 133 -8.27 4.55 6.76
N LYS A 134 -7.31 5.47 6.77
CA LYS A 134 -7.61 6.90 6.63
C LYS A 134 -6.48 7.68 5.99
N LEU A 135 -6.85 8.79 5.37
CA LEU A 135 -5.91 9.83 4.96
C LEU A 135 -5.59 10.75 6.15
N SER A 136 -4.37 11.28 6.17
CA SER A 136 -3.92 12.22 7.20
C SER A 136 -2.78 13.09 6.67
N ASP A 137 -2.74 14.35 7.10
CA ASP A 137 -1.59 15.24 6.85
C ASP A 137 -0.49 15.08 7.90
N THR A 138 -0.79 14.35 8.97
CA THR A 138 0.14 14.11 10.07
C THR A 138 0.22 12.63 10.40
N PHE A 139 1.37 12.23 10.92
CA PHE A 139 1.61 10.93 11.54
C PHE A 139 2.33 11.14 12.86
N ASP A 140 1.88 10.48 13.92
CA ASP A 140 2.54 10.57 15.23
C ASP A 140 3.78 9.65 15.23
N ASP A 141 4.93 10.24 14.99
CA ASP A 141 6.23 9.61 15.01
C ASP A 141 7.01 9.91 16.32
N ALA A 142 6.33 10.42 17.33
CA ALA A 142 6.96 10.85 18.60
C ALA A 142 7.62 9.71 19.37
N ASN A 143 7.39 8.49 18.98
CA ASN A 143 8.10 7.30 19.39
C ASN A 143 8.20 7.14 20.91
N ARG A 144 7.13 6.63 21.51
CA ARG A 144 6.93 6.55 22.95
C ARG A 144 6.98 5.14 23.48
N GLU A 145 7.54 4.22 22.71
CA GLU A 145 7.63 2.83 23.11
C GLU A 145 8.54 2.67 24.32
N GLU A 146 8.14 1.85 25.26
CA GLU A 146 8.81 1.61 26.55
C GLU A 146 10.28 1.20 26.36
N PHE A 147 10.58 0.42 25.34
CA PHE A 147 11.92 -0.15 25.09
C PHE A 147 12.74 0.62 24.06
N ARG A 148 12.30 1.84 23.67
CA ARG A 148 13.07 2.62 22.71
C ARG A 148 14.41 3.02 23.29
N PRO A 149 15.55 2.80 22.59
CA PRO A 149 16.87 3.21 23.05
C PRO A 149 16.94 4.73 23.26
N LEU A 150 17.56 5.15 24.37
CA LEU A 150 17.71 6.59 24.67
C LEU A 150 18.83 7.27 23.87
N TYR A 151 19.84 6.51 23.42
CA TYR A 151 21.04 7.05 22.75
C TYR A 151 21.50 6.25 21.53
N HIS A 152 21.01 5.04 21.30
CA HIS A 152 21.28 4.32 20.07
C HIS A 152 20.38 4.83 18.93
N HIS A 153 20.92 4.84 17.71
CA HIS A 153 20.10 5.12 16.54
C HIS A 153 18.98 4.09 16.41
N SER A 154 17.79 4.58 16.10
CA SER A 154 16.66 3.76 15.69
C SER A 154 15.80 4.56 14.71
N PRO A 155 15.11 3.93 13.76
CA PRO A 155 14.24 4.65 12.83
C PRO A 155 13.07 5.31 13.57
N LEU A 156 12.41 6.29 12.95
CA LEU A 156 11.22 6.92 13.52
C LEU A 156 10.09 5.91 13.75
N TYR A 157 9.96 4.95 12.83
CA TYR A 157 8.99 3.87 12.87
C TYR A 157 9.49 2.71 12.01
N GLY A 158 8.80 1.57 12.09
CA GLY A 158 9.16 0.38 11.33
C GLY A 158 10.36 -0.37 11.90
N TRP A 159 10.92 -1.25 11.11
CA TRP A 159 11.98 -2.16 11.51
C TRP A 159 13.30 -1.82 10.78
N MET A 160 14.38 -1.81 11.53
CA MET A 160 15.74 -1.52 11.04
C MET A 160 16.56 -2.79 11.02
N ASN A 161 17.32 -2.99 9.94
CA ASN A 161 18.33 -4.02 9.79
C ASN A 161 19.71 -3.39 9.57
N ASP A 162 20.57 -4.07 8.82
CA ASP A 162 21.97 -3.77 8.65
C ASP A 162 22.24 -2.29 8.34
N PRO A 163 23.11 -1.63 9.15
CA PRO A 163 23.63 -0.33 8.81
C PRO A 163 24.59 -0.46 7.64
N ASN A 164 24.47 0.42 6.66
CA ASN A 164 25.31 0.45 5.46
C ASN A 164 25.71 1.89 5.13
N GLY A 165 26.82 2.07 4.40
CA GLY A 165 27.20 3.35 3.84
C GLY A 165 27.39 4.45 4.89
N MET A 166 28.09 4.17 5.98
CA MET A 166 28.46 5.17 6.98
C MET A 166 29.60 6.03 6.46
N PHE A 167 29.45 7.36 6.53
CA PHE A 167 30.50 8.30 6.17
C PHE A 167 30.33 9.64 6.90
N TYR A 168 31.41 10.42 6.90
CA TYR A 168 31.43 11.78 7.43
C TYR A 168 31.60 12.77 6.28
N LYS A 169 30.72 13.77 6.20
CA LYS A 169 30.77 14.81 5.18
C LYS A 169 30.20 16.13 5.71
N ASN A 170 30.88 17.23 5.41
CA ASN A 170 30.43 18.59 5.73
C ASN A 170 30.06 18.81 7.21
N GLY A 171 30.77 18.14 8.14
CA GLY A 171 30.51 18.28 9.57
C GLY A 171 29.43 17.37 10.14
N GLU A 172 28.92 16.43 9.35
CA GLU A 172 27.88 15.49 9.76
C GLU A 172 28.28 14.05 9.47
N TYR A 173 27.90 13.14 10.35
CA TYR A 173 27.93 11.70 10.17
C TYR A 173 26.64 11.28 9.46
N HIS A 174 26.77 10.50 8.41
CA HIS A 174 25.63 9.94 7.68
C HIS A 174 25.56 8.45 7.91
N LEU A 175 24.35 7.94 8.16
CA LEU A 175 24.04 6.54 8.34
C LEU A 175 22.92 6.15 7.39
N TYR A 176 23.21 5.19 6.53
CA TYR A 176 22.18 4.48 5.75
C TYR A 176 21.94 3.11 6.37
N TYR A 177 20.73 2.61 6.27
CA TYR A 177 20.37 1.33 6.86
C TYR A 177 19.22 0.68 6.08
N GLN A 178 19.15 -0.64 6.14
CA GLN A 178 18.00 -1.39 5.64
C GLN A 178 16.79 -1.10 6.53
N TRP A 179 15.67 -0.82 5.91
CA TRP A 179 14.47 -0.35 6.62
C TRP A 179 13.20 -0.97 6.05
N ASN A 180 12.37 -1.55 6.92
CA ASN A 180 10.99 -1.89 6.60
C ASN A 180 10.04 -0.86 7.24
N PRO A 181 9.47 0.06 6.46
CA PRO A 181 8.56 1.07 6.98
C PRO A 181 7.15 0.54 7.30
N TYR A 182 6.81 -0.68 6.87
CA TYR A 182 5.43 -1.18 6.92
C TYR A 182 5.19 -2.27 7.96
N GLY A 183 6.13 -2.51 8.84
CA GLY A 183 6.00 -3.52 9.90
C GLY A 183 7.18 -3.54 10.85
N SER A 184 7.11 -4.43 11.85
CA SER A 184 8.11 -4.61 12.91
C SER A 184 9.07 -5.78 12.64
N MET A 185 9.05 -6.35 11.44
CA MET A 185 9.85 -7.53 11.07
C MET A 185 10.63 -7.27 9.77
N TRP A 186 11.59 -8.15 9.50
CA TRP A 186 12.32 -8.15 8.23
C TRP A 186 11.37 -8.26 7.04
N GLY A 187 11.54 -7.45 6.03
CA GLY A 187 10.73 -7.40 4.80
C GLY A 187 10.85 -6.04 4.11
N ASN A 188 10.23 -5.86 2.96
CA ASN A 188 10.10 -4.58 2.24
C ASN A 188 11.36 -3.71 2.25
N MET A 189 12.54 -4.29 1.95
CA MET A 189 13.81 -3.59 2.13
C MET A 189 13.87 -2.27 1.37
N ASN A 190 13.78 -1.18 2.11
CA ASN A 190 14.05 0.17 1.68
C ASN A 190 15.39 0.65 2.29
N TRP A 191 15.84 1.82 1.86
CA TRP A 191 16.94 2.52 2.48
C TRP A 191 16.41 3.58 3.43
N GLY A 192 16.78 3.50 4.70
CA GLY A 192 16.67 4.61 5.64
C GLY A 192 17.91 5.44 5.59
N HIS A 193 17.79 6.75 5.86
CA HIS A 193 18.90 7.68 5.95
C HIS A 193 18.74 8.59 7.17
N SER A 194 19.81 8.71 7.93
CA SER A 194 19.88 9.66 9.05
C SER A 194 21.23 10.37 9.05
N SER A 195 21.25 11.60 9.56
CA SER A 195 22.50 12.32 9.82
C SER A 195 22.60 12.80 11.27
N SER A 196 23.83 12.98 11.76
CA SER A 196 24.11 13.42 13.12
C SER A 196 25.41 14.23 13.16
N LYS A 197 25.47 15.22 14.06
CA LYS A 197 26.69 15.97 14.35
C LYS A 197 27.47 15.38 15.52
N ASP A 198 26.84 14.62 16.37
CA ASP A 198 27.33 14.14 17.66
C ASP A 198 27.26 12.61 17.86
N LEU A 199 26.65 11.88 16.89
CA LEU A 199 26.34 10.44 16.93
C LEU A 199 25.32 10.04 18.02
N ILE A 200 24.69 11.01 18.66
CA ILE A 200 23.67 10.81 19.70
C ILE A 200 22.32 11.30 19.19
N SER A 201 22.29 12.53 18.69
CA SER A 201 21.07 13.16 18.15
C SER A 201 21.03 12.96 16.64
N TRP A 202 20.00 12.31 16.16
CA TRP A 202 19.87 11.95 14.75
C TRP A 202 18.71 12.68 14.07
N GLN A 203 18.98 13.24 12.91
CA GLN A 203 17.98 13.77 12.00
C GLN A 203 17.68 12.70 10.95
N HIS A 204 16.41 12.30 10.85
CA HIS A 204 15.95 11.37 9.82
C HIS A 204 15.63 12.13 8.52
N HIS A 205 15.96 11.52 7.41
CA HIS A 205 15.73 12.05 6.07
C HIS A 205 14.76 11.15 5.29
N PRO A 206 14.02 11.71 4.30
CA PRO A 206 13.13 10.95 3.42
C PRO A 206 13.88 9.90 2.61
#